data_b44e23c4513c5aa9ea0323955f862e7c
#
_entry.id   b44e23c4513c5aa9ea0323955f862e7c
#
_cell.length_a   1.000
_cell.length_b   1.000
_cell.length_c   1.000
_cell.angle_alpha   90.00
_cell.angle_beta   90.00
_cell.angle_gamma   90.00
#
_symmetry.space_group_name_H-M   'P 1'
#
loop_
_entity.id
_entity.type
_entity.pdbx_description
1 polymer ?
#
loop_
_entity_poly.entity_id
_entity_poly.type
_entity_poly.pdbx_seq_one_letter_code
_entity_poly.pdbx_strand_id
1 'polypeptide(L)'
;MVKKMKKSKVFKELDRLCRDEIMLMDGPLGTMVQKHKLQEEDYRGDLLKNHSLDLKGNNEILNITRPNIIKEIHKSYINSGSKIIETNTFGATSIAQSDYKLEHLVEKMNIESVK
;
A
#
# COMPACT_ATOMS: atom_id res chain seq x y z
N MET A 1 -26.45 5.09 -21.39
CA MET A 1 -26.39 6.32 -20.53
C MET A 1 -25.39 6.08 -19.41
N VAL A 2 -24.23 6.73 -19.41
CA VAL A 2 -23.25 6.61 -18.31
C VAL A 2 -23.82 7.37 -17.12
N LYS A 3 -24.12 6.68 -16.04
CA LYS A 3 -24.61 7.28 -14.79
C LYS A 3 -23.50 8.17 -14.23
N LYS A 4 -23.69 9.50 -14.27
CA LYS A 4 -22.72 10.46 -13.76
C LYS A 4 -22.50 10.18 -12.26
N MET A 5 -21.36 9.62 -11.92
CA MET A 5 -21.01 9.30 -10.53
C MET A 5 -20.97 10.58 -9.70
N LYS A 6 -21.67 10.58 -8.57
CA LYS A 6 -21.68 11.72 -7.65
C LYS A 6 -20.33 11.79 -6.95
N LYS A 7 -19.58 12.88 -7.17
CA LYS A 7 -18.28 13.10 -6.54
C LYS A 7 -18.42 13.14 -5.01
N SER A 8 -17.54 12.43 -4.30
CA SER A 8 -17.48 12.46 -2.84
C SER A 8 -17.11 13.85 -2.30
N LYS A 9 -17.33 14.08 -1.01
CA LYS A 9 -16.90 15.34 -0.34
C LYS A 9 -15.37 15.48 -0.42
N VAL A 10 -14.64 14.38 -0.19
CA VAL A 10 -13.16 14.35 -0.26
C VAL A 10 -12.67 14.72 -1.66
N PHE A 11 -13.30 14.19 -2.71
CA PHE A 11 -12.91 14.51 -4.08
C PHE A 11 -13.13 16.01 -4.41
N LYS A 12 -14.24 16.59 -3.93
CA LYS A 12 -14.51 18.03 -4.13
C LYS A 12 -13.49 18.90 -3.40
N GLU A 13 -13.11 18.51 -2.20
CA GLU A 13 -12.08 19.22 -1.43
C GLU A 13 -10.72 19.14 -2.10
N LEU A 14 -10.34 17.96 -2.59
CA LEU A 14 -9.10 17.77 -3.35
C LEU A 14 -9.08 18.65 -4.62
N ASP A 15 -10.16 18.67 -5.38
CA ASP A 15 -10.30 19.50 -6.58
C ASP A 15 -10.12 21.01 -6.26
N ARG A 16 -10.69 21.46 -5.14
CA ARG A 16 -10.54 22.82 -4.63
C ARG A 16 -9.08 23.14 -4.25
N LEU A 17 -8.46 22.28 -3.44
CA LEU A 17 -7.07 22.45 -2.97
C LEU A 17 -6.07 22.48 -4.13
N CYS A 18 -6.25 21.61 -5.13
CA CYS A 18 -5.37 21.57 -6.31
C CYS A 18 -5.42 22.83 -7.18
N ARG A 19 -6.45 23.68 -7.03
CA ARG A 19 -6.52 24.99 -7.71
C ARG A 19 -5.74 26.06 -6.99
N ASP A 20 -5.62 25.97 -5.67
CA ASP A 20 -5.07 27.01 -4.81
C ASP A 20 -3.59 26.74 -4.46
N GLU A 21 -3.18 25.46 -4.44
CA GLU A 21 -1.82 25.07 -4.05
C GLU A 21 -1.31 23.86 -4.84
N ILE A 22 0.02 23.69 -4.85
CA ILE A 22 0.66 22.48 -5.39
C ILE A 22 0.54 21.37 -4.34
N MET A 23 -0.12 20.26 -4.71
CA MET A 23 -0.28 19.09 -3.86
C MET A 23 0.86 18.12 -4.10
N LEU A 24 1.69 17.91 -3.08
CA LEU A 24 2.81 16.95 -3.16
C LEU A 24 2.29 15.53 -2.88
N MET A 25 2.64 14.62 -3.77
CA MET A 25 2.47 13.19 -3.54
C MET A 25 3.67 12.63 -2.77
N ASP A 26 3.50 11.42 -2.25
CA ASP A 26 4.61 10.64 -1.68
C ASP A 26 5.56 10.12 -2.78
N GLY A 27 6.55 9.35 -2.37
CA GLY A 27 7.57 8.78 -3.23
C GLY A 27 7.64 7.25 -3.12
N PRO A 28 8.78 6.65 -3.53
CA PRO A 28 8.91 5.20 -3.67
C PRO A 28 8.77 4.47 -2.33
N LEU A 29 7.78 3.60 -2.22
CA LEU A 29 7.55 2.82 -1.01
C LEU A 29 8.57 1.66 -0.89
N GLY A 30 8.88 0.98 -1.97
CA GLY A 30 9.82 -0.14 -1.98
C GLY A 30 11.21 0.24 -1.45
N THR A 31 11.74 1.38 -1.85
CA THR A 31 13.02 1.92 -1.33
C THR A 31 12.96 2.17 0.18
N MET A 32 11.83 2.66 0.67
CA MET A 32 11.63 2.88 2.11
C MET A 32 11.54 1.56 2.88
N VAL A 33 10.88 0.55 2.33
CA VAL A 33 10.83 -0.81 2.91
C VAL A 33 12.23 -1.40 3.03
N GLN A 34 13.09 -1.23 2.01
CA GLN A 34 14.46 -1.75 2.02
C GLN A 34 15.30 -1.20 3.20
N LYS A 35 15.05 0.03 3.66
CA LYS A 35 15.73 0.61 4.82
C LYS A 35 15.47 -0.16 6.11
N HIS A 36 14.36 -0.86 6.23
CA HIS A 36 14.03 -1.69 7.39
C HIS A 36 14.77 -3.04 7.41
N LYS A 37 15.46 -3.40 6.32
CA LYS A 37 16.26 -4.66 6.21
C LYS A 37 15.48 -5.90 6.60
N LEU A 38 14.20 -5.97 6.21
CA LEU A 38 13.30 -7.06 6.54
C LEU A 38 13.82 -8.41 6.00
N GLN A 39 13.61 -9.46 6.79
CA GLN A 39 13.95 -10.83 6.42
C GLN A 39 12.69 -11.60 6.03
N GLU A 40 12.87 -12.83 5.55
CA GLU A 40 11.78 -13.70 5.09
C GLU A 40 10.67 -13.84 6.16
N GLU A 41 11.07 -13.99 7.43
CA GLU A 41 10.15 -14.14 8.56
C GLU A 41 9.25 -12.92 8.76
N ASP A 42 9.74 -11.72 8.43
CA ASP A 42 8.97 -10.49 8.51
C ASP A 42 7.85 -10.46 7.46
N TYR A 43 8.16 -10.90 6.24
CA TYR A 43 7.18 -11.00 5.16
C TYR A 43 6.14 -12.09 5.44
N ARG A 44 6.54 -13.21 6.04
CA ARG A 44 5.62 -14.31 6.40
C ARG A 44 4.69 -13.93 7.55
N GLY A 45 5.22 -13.30 8.59
CA GLY A 45 4.52 -13.14 9.85
C GLY A 45 4.02 -14.49 10.40
N ASP A 46 3.05 -14.47 11.28
CA ASP A 46 2.45 -15.72 11.80
C ASP A 46 1.51 -16.37 10.78
N LEU A 47 0.85 -15.56 9.94
CA LEU A 47 -0.15 -16.04 8.99
C LEU A 47 0.43 -16.99 7.93
N LEU A 48 1.64 -16.72 7.46
CA LEU A 48 2.26 -17.43 6.34
C LEU A 48 3.54 -18.18 6.76
N LYS A 49 3.66 -18.52 8.03
CA LYS A 49 4.82 -19.19 8.61
C LYS A 49 5.20 -20.47 7.86
N ASN A 50 4.22 -21.24 7.41
CA ASN A 50 4.41 -22.50 6.70
C ASN A 50 4.17 -22.38 5.18
N HIS A 51 4.17 -21.18 4.63
CA HIS A 51 3.97 -20.99 3.19
C HIS A 51 5.11 -21.64 2.39
N SER A 52 4.79 -22.25 1.25
CA SER A 52 5.74 -23.07 0.48
C SER A 52 6.77 -22.26 -0.34
N LEU A 53 6.49 -20.99 -0.62
CA LEU A 53 7.35 -20.12 -1.42
C LEU A 53 7.96 -19.01 -0.56
N ASP A 54 9.13 -18.52 -0.98
CA ASP A 54 9.72 -17.33 -0.38
C ASP A 54 8.89 -16.09 -0.69
N LEU A 55 8.70 -15.24 0.32
CA LEU A 55 7.88 -14.03 0.23
C LEU A 55 8.68 -12.74 0.29
N LYS A 56 9.99 -12.83 0.58
CA LYS A 56 10.87 -11.67 0.63
C LYS A 56 10.86 -10.92 -0.71
N GLY A 57 10.52 -9.64 -0.65
CA GLY A 57 10.34 -8.80 -1.84
C GLY A 57 8.89 -8.58 -2.24
N ASN A 58 7.95 -9.35 -1.71
CA ASN A 58 6.52 -9.11 -1.87
C ASN A 58 6.08 -8.03 -0.88
N ASN A 59 6.22 -6.76 -1.28
CA ASN A 59 5.95 -5.63 -0.36
C ASN A 59 4.47 -5.52 0.01
N GLU A 60 3.55 -5.97 -0.83
CA GLU A 60 2.12 -5.87 -0.62
C GLU A 60 1.62 -6.75 0.53
N ILE A 61 2.29 -7.88 0.79
CA ILE A 61 1.94 -8.74 1.93
C ILE A 61 2.20 -8.03 3.27
N LEU A 62 3.09 -7.05 3.31
CA LEU A 62 3.38 -6.26 4.50
C LEU A 62 2.18 -5.46 5.00
N ASN A 63 1.20 -5.17 4.15
CA ASN A 63 -0.08 -4.59 4.58
C ASN A 63 -0.77 -5.47 5.64
N ILE A 64 -0.54 -6.78 5.59
CA ILE A 64 -1.14 -7.77 6.49
C ILE A 64 -0.15 -8.16 7.61
N THR A 65 1.10 -8.42 7.26
CA THR A 65 2.09 -9.00 8.18
C THR A 65 2.86 -7.98 9.00
N ARG A 66 3.07 -6.79 8.46
CA ARG A 66 3.79 -5.68 9.10
C ARG A 66 3.13 -4.31 8.82
N PRO A 67 1.84 -4.14 9.14
CA PRO A 67 1.12 -2.89 8.83
C PRO A 67 1.73 -1.66 9.50
N ASN A 68 2.35 -1.82 10.65
CA ASN A 68 3.06 -0.75 11.36
C ASN A 68 4.20 -0.15 10.52
N ILE A 69 4.97 -0.96 9.80
CA ILE A 69 6.06 -0.48 8.95
C ILE A 69 5.51 0.36 7.79
N ILE A 70 4.44 -0.10 7.15
CA ILE A 70 3.77 0.65 6.08
C ILE A 70 3.24 1.99 6.61
N LYS A 71 2.61 1.98 7.80
CA LYS A 71 2.14 3.22 8.45
C LYS A 71 3.27 4.19 8.78
N GLU A 72 4.41 3.70 9.25
CA GLU A 72 5.59 4.52 9.54
C GLU A 72 6.12 5.19 8.26
N ILE A 73 6.18 4.45 7.16
CA ILE A 73 6.60 5.00 5.86
C ILE A 73 5.64 6.09 5.41
N HIS A 74 4.33 5.85 5.46
CA HIS A 74 3.32 6.86 5.13
C HIS A 74 3.44 8.11 6.01
N LYS A 75 3.59 7.94 7.33
CA LYS A 75 3.80 9.06 8.25
C LYS A 75 5.07 9.85 7.92
N SER A 76 6.15 9.18 7.54
CA SER A 76 7.39 9.83 7.14
C SER A 76 7.18 10.76 5.94
N TYR A 77 6.46 10.31 4.92
CA TYR A 77 6.11 11.14 3.77
C TYR A 77 5.20 12.31 4.14
N ILE A 78 4.16 12.07 4.95
CA ILE A 78 3.25 13.14 5.40
C ILE A 78 4.03 14.19 6.21
N ASN A 79 4.90 13.77 7.13
CA ASN A 79 5.73 14.67 7.92
C ASN A 79 6.72 15.47 7.07
N SER A 80 7.11 14.94 5.92
CA SER A 80 7.97 15.63 4.94
C SER A 80 7.22 16.58 4.00
N GLY A 81 5.89 16.67 4.13
CA GLY A 81 5.06 17.60 3.37
C GLY A 81 4.14 16.98 2.31
N SER A 82 4.14 15.66 2.14
CA SER A 82 3.18 15.00 1.24
C SER A 82 1.76 15.17 1.74
N LYS A 83 0.86 15.56 0.86
CA LYS A 83 -0.58 15.70 1.14
C LYS A 83 -1.42 14.62 0.49
N ILE A 84 -0.83 13.88 -0.42
CA ILE A 84 -1.40 12.73 -1.09
C ILE A 84 -0.43 11.57 -0.92
N ILE A 85 -0.91 10.43 -0.48
CA ILE A 85 -0.13 9.19 -0.37
C ILE A 85 -0.81 8.08 -1.16
N GLU A 86 0.00 7.22 -1.76
CA GLU A 86 -0.47 6.04 -2.48
C GLU A 86 -0.53 4.84 -1.54
N THR A 87 -1.56 4.02 -1.71
CA THR A 87 -1.63 2.73 -0.99
C THR A 87 -0.55 1.77 -1.49
N ASN A 88 -0.09 0.88 -0.62
CA ASN A 88 0.85 -0.18 -0.96
C ASN A 88 0.13 -1.33 -1.69
N THR A 89 -0.29 -1.09 -2.94
CA THR A 89 -1.14 -2.03 -3.70
C THR A 89 -0.71 -2.22 -5.15
N PHE A 90 0.47 -1.78 -5.54
CA PHE A 90 0.94 -1.89 -6.93
C PHE A 90 0.89 -3.32 -7.45
N GLY A 91 1.38 -4.28 -6.68
CA GLY A 91 1.34 -5.71 -6.98
C GLY A 91 0.21 -6.48 -6.26
N ALA A 92 -0.77 -5.79 -5.66
CA ALA A 92 -1.90 -6.43 -4.99
C ALA A 92 -2.99 -6.84 -5.99
N THR A 93 -2.59 -7.61 -6.99
CA THR A 93 -3.46 -8.16 -8.04
C THR A 93 -3.32 -9.69 -8.08
N SER A 94 -4.35 -10.39 -8.55
CA SER A 94 -4.29 -11.86 -8.67
C SER A 94 -3.16 -12.31 -9.58
N ILE A 95 -2.89 -11.57 -10.65
CA ILE A 95 -1.82 -11.90 -11.59
C ILE A 95 -0.44 -11.80 -10.92
N ALA A 96 -0.13 -10.68 -10.27
CA ALA A 96 1.16 -10.48 -9.60
C ALA A 96 1.33 -11.43 -8.40
N GLN A 97 0.28 -11.66 -7.63
CA GLN A 97 0.34 -12.53 -6.44
C GLN A 97 0.33 -14.02 -6.78
N SER A 98 0.03 -14.41 -8.02
CA SER A 98 0.16 -15.80 -8.48
C SER A 98 1.60 -16.31 -8.40
N ASP A 99 2.59 -15.45 -8.60
CA ASP A 99 4.01 -15.79 -8.49
C ASP A 99 4.38 -16.27 -7.07
N TYR A 100 3.62 -15.83 -6.07
CA TYR A 100 3.78 -16.19 -4.66
C TYR A 100 2.71 -17.19 -4.17
N LYS A 101 1.78 -17.62 -5.02
CA LYS A 101 0.60 -18.42 -4.62
C LYS A 101 -0.23 -17.76 -3.52
N LEU A 102 -0.42 -16.44 -3.61
CA LEU A 102 -1.14 -15.63 -2.64
C LEU A 102 -2.38 -14.92 -3.21
N GLU A 103 -2.92 -15.41 -4.33
CA GLU A 103 -4.09 -14.82 -5.00
C GLU A 103 -5.30 -14.70 -4.04
N HIS A 104 -5.44 -15.65 -3.13
CA HIS A 104 -6.50 -15.69 -2.12
C HIS A 104 -6.40 -14.57 -1.06
N LEU A 105 -5.26 -13.87 -0.95
CA LEU A 105 -5.05 -12.76 -0.03
C LEU A 105 -5.14 -11.39 -0.68
N VAL A 106 -5.34 -11.31 -2.00
CA VAL A 106 -5.36 -10.05 -2.75
C VAL A 106 -6.41 -9.08 -2.21
N GLU A 107 -7.63 -9.54 -1.98
CA GLU A 107 -8.68 -8.70 -1.40
C GLU A 107 -8.27 -8.15 -0.04
N LYS A 108 -7.74 -9.00 0.83
CA LYS A 108 -7.26 -8.60 2.16
C LYS A 108 -6.10 -7.60 2.08
N MET A 109 -5.12 -7.80 1.17
CA MET A 109 -4.04 -6.85 0.94
C MET A 109 -4.57 -5.46 0.60
N ASN A 110 -5.55 -5.38 -0.29
CA ASN A 110 -6.16 -4.11 -0.71
C ASN A 110 -6.96 -3.46 0.44
N ILE A 111 -7.75 -4.22 1.18
CA ILE A 111 -8.52 -3.70 2.32
C ILE A 111 -7.60 -3.19 3.43
N GLU A 112 -6.57 -3.94 3.81
CA GLU A 112 -5.64 -3.52 4.88
C GLU A 112 -4.81 -2.29 4.48
N SER A 113 -4.56 -2.09 3.18
CA SER A 113 -3.77 -0.96 2.69
C SER A 113 -4.42 0.42 2.94
N VAL A 114 -5.73 0.46 3.16
CA VAL A 114 -6.51 1.71 3.35
C VAL A 114 -6.91 1.95 4.82
N LYS A 115 -6.53 1.10 5.74
CA LYS A 115 -6.77 1.23 7.18
C LYS A 115 -5.66 1.99 7.88
#